data_c5b1f52adee6d217021fef7463e29d53
#
_entry.id   c5b1f52adee6d217021fef7463e29d53
#
_cell.length_a   1.000
_cell.length_b   1.000
_cell.length_c   1.000
_cell.angle_alpha   90.00
_cell.angle_beta   90.00
_cell.angle_gamma   90.00
#
_symmetry.space_group_name_H-M   'P 1'
#
loop_
_entity.id
_entity.type
_entity.pdbx_description
1 polymer ?
#
loop_
_entity_poly.entity_id
_entity_poly.type
_entity_poly.pdbx_seq_one_letter_code
_entity_poly.pdbx_strand_id
1 'polypeptide(L)'
;LYGLQTWTIFGLPYYLFAIFFAFFVAGKINQLSTVSLSDQLYKHYGKVPGVIGAIYIFILSSPAPYLLSIGIIINHVTGLNYELSLMLVAVISVSYIWSGGLKAVIRTDFFQFFLMFSGFALLLFYSARFSNFSVEIFKSIPSNLLHPTGGASIQYIAAWFFIALWTFVDPGFYQRCAAAKSPGTARNGILLSVCFWLIFDMLTLFSGLYARALLS
;
A
#
# COMPACT_ATOMS: atom_id res chain seq x y z
N LEU A 1 -5.90 12.94 -10.77
CA LEU A 1 -5.69 12.92 -9.32
C LEU A 1 -4.19 12.78 -8.99
N TYR A 2 -3.41 13.84 -9.14
CA TYR A 2 -1.97 13.78 -8.91
C TYR A 2 -1.55 15.10 -8.22
N GLY A 3 -1.68 15.16 -6.92
CA GLY A 3 -1.33 16.36 -6.19
C GLY A 3 -1.39 16.12 -4.69
N LEU A 4 -1.21 17.18 -3.91
CA LEU A 4 -1.19 17.12 -2.46
C LEU A 4 -2.47 16.48 -1.88
N GLN A 5 -3.61 16.69 -2.53
CA GLN A 5 -4.89 16.07 -2.20
C GLN A 5 -4.84 14.53 -2.17
N THR A 6 -4.00 13.90 -2.99
CA THR A 6 -3.85 12.44 -3.00
C THR A 6 -3.31 11.96 -1.67
N TRP A 7 -2.28 12.59 -1.16
CA TRP A 7 -1.73 12.25 0.15
C TRP A 7 -2.70 12.57 1.29
N THR A 8 -3.32 13.77 1.28
CA THR A 8 -4.21 14.18 2.38
C THR A 8 -5.49 13.37 2.45
N ILE A 9 -6.06 12.99 1.32
CA ILE A 9 -7.35 12.27 1.28
C ILE A 9 -7.15 10.75 1.38
N PHE A 10 -6.11 10.20 0.74
CA PHE A 10 -5.90 8.76 0.68
C PHE A 10 -4.82 8.28 1.66
N GLY A 11 -3.70 8.99 1.84
CA GLY A 11 -2.60 8.56 2.70
C GLY A 11 -2.84 8.83 4.18
N LEU A 12 -3.13 10.07 4.54
CA LEU A 12 -3.25 10.52 5.92
C LEU A 12 -4.26 9.72 6.76
N PRO A 13 -5.47 9.39 6.29
CA PRO A 13 -6.40 8.56 7.05
C PRO A 13 -5.85 7.17 7.39
N TYR A 14 -5.14 6.53 6.46
CA TYR A 14 -4.53 5.22 6.71
C TYR A 14 -3.47 5.29 7.81
N TYR A 15 -2.67 6.36 7.89
CA TYR A 15 -1.70 6.52 8.98
C TYR A 15 -2.40 6.61 10.33
N LEU A 16 -3.46 7.41 10.43
CA LEU A 16 -4.22 7.55 11.67
C LEU A 16 -4.78 6.19 12.13
N PHE A 17 -5.44 5.48 11.24
CA PHE A 17 -6.01 4.17 11.58
C PHE A 17 -4.93 3.11 11.83
N ALA A 18 -3.78 3.15 11.14
CA ALA A 18 -2.67 2.25 11.42
C ALA A 18 -2.03 2.53 12.79
N ILE A 19 -1.93 3.80 13.20
CA ILE A 19 -1.46 4.17 14.54
C ILE A 19 -2.45 3.66 15.61
N PHE A 20 -3.76 3.87 15.43
CA PHE A 20 -4.77 3.30 16.31
C PHE A 20 -4.71 1.78 16.36
N PHE A 21 -4.59 1.13 15.23
CA PHE A 21 -4.41 -0.32 15.13
C PHE A 21 -3.19 -0.78 15.92
N ALA A 22 -2.05 -0.10 15.77
CA ALA A 22 -0.81 -0.44 16.47
C ALA A 22 -0.97 -0.43 17.98
N PHE A 23 -1.62 0.59 18.54
CA PHE A 23 -1.77 0.72 19.99
C PHE A 23 -2.87 -0.17 20.59
N PHE A 24 -3.98 -0.35 19.89
CA PHE A 24 -5.17 -0.99 20.47
C PHE A 24 -5.40 -2.43 20.00
N VAL A 25 -4.87 -2.80 18.84
CA VAL A 25 -5.20 -4.07 18.16
C VAL A 25 -3.99 -4.98 17.98
N ALA A 26 -2.87 -4.47 17.49
CA ALA A 26 -1.71 -5.27 17.09
C ALA A 26 -1.20 -6.21 18.19
N GLY A 27 -1.06 -5.72 19.42
CA GLY A 27 -0.61 -6.53 20.55
C GLY A 27 -1.62 -7.61 20.95
N LYS A 28 -2.92 -7.33 20.84
CA LYS A 28 -3.97 -8.31 21.10
C LYS A 28 -3.95 -9.44 20.08
N ILE A 29 -3.82 -9.12 18.79
CA ILE A 29 -3.71 -10.13 17.72
C ILE A 29 -2.54 -11.06 17.96
N ASN A 30 -1.37 -10.53 18.35
CA ASN A 30 -0.19 -11.34 18.64
C ASN A 30 -0.40 -12.38 19.74
N GLN A 31 -1.28 -12.08 20.70
CA GLN A 31 -1.62 -12.98 21.82
C GLN A 31 -2.70 -14.02 21.47
N LEU A 32 -3.34 -13.87 20.29
CA LEU A 32 -4.37 -14.81 19.86
C LEU A 32 -3.76 -16.09 19.29
N SER A 33 -4.43 -17.21 19.53
CA SER A 33 -4.03 -18.52 18.99
C SER A 33 -4.47 -18.77 17.54
N THR A 34 -4.96 -17.72 16.86
CA THR A 34 -5.50 -17.82 15.49
C THR A 34 -4.60 -17.08 14.52
N VAL A 35 -4.49 -17.64 13.32
CA VAL A 35 -3.59 -17.13 12.27
C VAL A 35 -4.31 -16.17 11.32
N SER A 36 -5.64 -16.26 11.24
CA SER A 36 -6.43 -15.43 10.33
C SER A 36 -7.62 -14.75 11.02
N LEU A 37 -8.10 -13.67 10.41
CA LEU A 37 -9.30 -12.99 10.89
C LEU A 37 -10.55 -13.87 10.76
N SER A 38 -10.64 -14.69 9.71
CA SER A 38 -11.74 -15.64 9.54
C SER A 38 -11.76 -16.70 10.64
N ASP A 39 -10.59 -17.15 11.13
CA ASP A 39 -10.51 -18.06 12.27
C ASP A 39 -11.04 -17.41 13.56
N GLN A 40 -10.82 -16.12 13.74
CA GLN A 40 -11.38 -15.38 14.85
C GLN A 40 -12.91 -15.31 14.80
N LEU A 41 -13.45 -15.01 13.62
CA LEU A 41 -14.90 -15.02 13.40
C LEU A 41 -15.49 -16.41 13.67
N TYR A 42 -14.84 -17.45 13.16
CA TYR A 42 -15.25 -18.82 13.40
C TYR A 42 -15.27 -19.16 14.90
N LYS A 43 -14.21 -18.82 15.63
CA LYS A 43 -14.06 -19.15 17.05
C LYS A 43 -15.08 -18.42 17.94
N HIS A 44 -15.42 -17.16 17.63
CA HIS A 44 -16.31 -16.36 18.47
C HIS A 44 -17.79 -16.42 18.06
N TYR A 45 -18.07 -16.57 16.77
CA TYR A 45 -19.42 -16.45 16.21
C TYR A 45 -19.90 -17.75 15.52
N GLY A 46 -19.04 -18.78 15.44
CA GLY A 46 -19.38 -20.07 14.85
C GLY A 46 -19.08 -20.17 13.34
N LYS A 47 -19.53 -21.29 12.76
CA LYS A 47 -19.16 -21.72 11.42
C LYS A 47 -19.62 -20.74 10.31
N VAL A 48 -20.85 -20.25 10.39
CA VAL A 48 -21.43 -19.44 9.31
C VAL A 48 -20.70 -18.09 9.18
N PRO A 49 -20.51 -17.28 10.23
CA PRO A 49 -19.72 -16.04 10.15
C PRO A 49 -18.26 -16.27 9.75
N GLY A 50 -17.66 -17.38 10.21
CA GLY A 50 -16.28 -17.74 9.82
C GLY A 50 -16.14 -17.98 8.33
N VAL A 51 -17.06 -18.75 7.73
CA VAL A 51 -17.06 -19.04 6.28
C VAL A 51 -17.35 -17.78 5.47
N ILE A 52 -18.34 -16.98 5.86
CA ILE A 52 -18.66 -15.71 5.19
C ILE A 52 -17.44 -14.79 5.24
N GLY A 53 -16.80 -14.65 6.40
CA GLY A 53 -15.57 -13.85 6.55
C GLY A 53 -14.44 -14.35 5.65
N ALA A 54 -14.24 -15.66 5.54
CA ALA A 54 -13.23 -16.24 4.65
C ALA A 54 -13.50 -15.91 3.17
N ILE A 55 -14.74 -15.99 2.72
CA ILE A 55 -15.14 -15.63 1.36
C ILE A 55 -14.87 -14.14 1.07
N TYR A 56 -15.26 -13.24 1.98
CA TYR A 56 -14.98 -11.81 1.82
C TYR A 56 -13.48 -11.53 1.77
N ILE A 57 -12.70 -12.10 2.69
CA ILE A 57 -11.25 -11.93 2.71
C ILE A 57 -10.63 -12.47 1.42
N PHE A 58 -11.06 -13.62 0.92
CA PHE A 58 -10.57 -14.19 -0.34
C PHE A 58 -10.81 -13.24 -1.54
N ILE A 59 -12.02 -12.68 -1.66
CA ILE A 59 -12.35 -11.74 -2.73
C ILE A 59 -11.52 -10.45 -2.62
N LEU A 60 -11.45 -9.87 -1.42
CA LEU A 60 -10.78 -8.59 -1.17
C LEU A 60 -9.25 -8.69 -1.23
N SER A 61 -8.68 -9.85 -0.94
CA SER A 61 -7.24 -10.13 -1.04
C SER A 61 -6.80 -10.59 -2.43
N SER A 62 -7.69 -10.52 -3.43
CA SER A 62 -7.37 -10.92 -4.80
C SER A 62 -6.18 -10.13 -5.35
N PRO A 63 -5.14 -10.79 -5.90
CA PRO A 63 -4.00 -10.12 -6.51
C PRO A 63 -4.30 -9.57 -7.91
N ALA A 64 -5.52 -9.77 -8.43
CA ALA A 64 -5.88 -9.43 -9.80
C ALA A 64 -5.53 -7.98 -10.21
N PRO A 65 -5.84 -6.92 -9.43
CA PRO A 65 -5.48 -5.55 -9.80
C PRO A 65 -3.97 -5.34 -9.98
N TYR A 66 -3.16 -5.99 -9.15
CA TYR A 66 -1.70 -5.90 -9.22
C TYR A 66 -1.14 -6.63 -10.43
N LEU A 67 -1.64 -7.84 -10.71
CA LEU A 67 -1.26 -8.62 -11.89
C LEU A 67 -1.60 -7.87 -13.19
N LEU A 68 -2.80 -7.27 -13.26
CA LEU A 68 -3.22 -6.46 -14.39
C LEU A 68 -2.28 -5.27 -14.60
N SER A 69 -1.94 -4.54 -13.54
CA SER A 69 -1.06 -3.36 -13.61
C SER A 69 0.34 -3.74 -14.10
N ILE A 70 0.93 -4.81 -13.57
CA ILE A 70 2.25 -5.29 -14.00
C ILE A 70 2.19 -5.83 -15.44
N GLY A 71 1.11 -6.53 -15.81
CA GLY A 71 0.88 -7.01 -17.17
C GLY A 71 0.89 -5.87 -18.21
N ILE A 72 0.25 -4.73 -17.90
CA ILE A 72 0.27 -3.53 -18.75
C ILE A 72 1.70 -2.99 -18.89
N ILE A 73 2.46 -2.92 -17.80
CA ILE A 73 3.83 -2.41 -17.82
C ILE A 73 4.72 -3.32 -18.69
N ILE A 74 4.64 -4.65 -18.51
CA ILE A 74 5.42 -5.60 -19.32
C ILE A 74 5.03 -5.52 -20.79
N ASN A 75 3.74 -5.48 -21.12
CA ASN A 75 3.27 -5.27 -22.48
C ASN A 75 3.90 -4.02 -23.12
N HIS A 76 3.88 -2.90 -22.39
CA HIS A 76 4.42 -1.63 -22.88
C HIS A 76 5.93 -1.65 -23.07
N VAL A 77 6.68 -2.27 -22.14
CA VAL A 77 8.16 -2.29 -22.19
C VAL A 77 8.70 -3.31 -23.19
N THR A 78 8.05 -4.48 -23.30
CA THR A 78 8.56 -5.60 -24.12
C THR A 78 7.93 -5.69 -25.51
N GLY A 79 6.78 -5.05 -25.72
CA GLY A 79 5.98 -5.21 -26.93
C GLY A 79 5.24 -6.55 -27.05
N LEU A 80 5.31 -7.41 -26.03
CA LEU A 80 4.52 -8.65 -25.98
C LEU A 80 3.04 -8.34 -25.92
N ASN A 81 2.19 -9.24 -26.43
CA ASN A 81 0.76 -9.04 -26.28
C ASN A 81 0.36 -9.06 -24.82
N TYR A 82 -0.74 -8.38 -24.48
CA TYR A 82 -1.18 -8.19 -23.11
C TYR A 82 -1.46 -9.52 -22.38
N GLU A 83 -2.10 -10.48 -23.05
CA GLU A 83 -2.46 -11.77 -22.46
C GLU A 83 -1.21 -12.57 -22.07
N LEU A 84 -0.19 -12.62 -22.96
CA LEU A 84 1.08 -13.28 -22.67
C LEU A 84 1.83 -12.57 -21.54
N SER A 85 1.83 -11.25 -21.51
CA SER A 85 2.41 -10.45 -20.42
C SER A 85 1.75 -10.78 -19.08
N LEU A 86 0.42 -10.87 -19.05
CA LEU A 86 -0.34 -11.22 -17.85
C LEU A 86 -0.04 -12.66 -17.39
N MET A 87 0.00 -13.62 -18.31
CA MET A 87 0.35 -15.01 -18.01
C MET A 87 1.76 -15.13 -17.42
N LEU A 88 2.74 -14.46 -17.99
CA LEU A 88 4.12 -14.45 -17.49
C LEU A 88 4.18 -13.90 -16.05
N VAL A 89 3.51 -12.77 -15.79
CA VAL A 89 3.44 -12.20 -14.43
C VAL A 89 2.81 -13.18 -13.46
N ALA A 90 1.69 -13.79 -13.83
CA ALA A 90 0.99 -14.74 -12.97
C ALA A 90 1.87 -15.97 -12.64
N VAL A 91 2.51 -16.57 -13.65
CA VAL A 91 3.39 -17.73 -13.47
C VAL A 91 4.58 -17.39 -12.58
N ILE A 92 5.26 -16.27 -12.82
CA ILE A 92 6.40 -15.84 -12.00
C ILE A 92 5.94 -15.58 -10.56
N SER A 93 4.82 -14.88 -10.35
CA SER A 93 4.30 -14.57 -9.02
C SER A 93 3.92 -15.82 -8.22
N VAL A 94 3.29 -16.79 -8.86
CA VAL A 94 2.90 -18.04 -8.19
C VAL A 94 4.12 -18.91 -7.88
N SER A 95 5.09 -18.99 -8.78
CA SER A 95 6.23 -19.90 -8.66
C SER A 95 7.08 -19.64 -7.40
N TYR A 96 7.36 -18.37 -7.08
CA TYR A 96 8.16 -18.07 -5.89
C TYR A 96 7.38 -18.18 -4.57
N ILE A 97 6.07 -17.92 -4.60
CA ILE A 97 5.20 -18.06 -3.42
C ILE A 97 5.01 -19.54 -3.07
N TRP A 98 4.80 -20.38 -4.10
CA TRP A 98 4.59 -21.80 -3.94
C TRP A 98 5.74 -22.52 -3.21
N SER A 99 6.97 -22.15 -3.54
CA SER A 99 8.17 -22.80 -2.98
C SER A 99 8.57 -22.31 -1.59
N GLY A 100 8.24 -21.09 -1.21
CA GLY A 100 8.85 -20.44 -0.03
C GLY A 100 7.90 -19.95 1.04
N GLY A 101 6.59 -19.91 0.80
CA GLY A 101 5.59 -19.44 1.75
C GLY A 101 5.88 -18.02 2.27
N LEU A 102 5.43 -17.73 3.50
CA LEU A 102 5.57 -16.40 4.12
C LEU A 102 7.04 -15.95 4.26
N LYS A 103 7.98 -16.86 4.47
CA LYS A 103 9.41 -16.50 4.57
C LYS A 103 9.99 -15.99 3.25
N ALA A 104 9.58 -16.57 2.12
CA ALA A 104 10.01 -16.11 0.82
C ALA A 104 9.43 -14.72 0.53
N VAL A 105 8.14 -14.52 0.82
CA VAL A 105 7.48 -13.21 0.66
C VAL A 105 8.22 -12.13 1.47
N ILE A 106 8.52 -12.37 2.75
CA ILE A 106 9.23 -11.39 3.58
C ILE A 106 10.62 -11.06 3.00
N ARG A 107 11.34 -12.05 2.45
CA ARG A 107 12.68 -11.81 1.85
C ARG A 107 12.58 -11.01 0.56
N THR A 108 11.62 -11.31 -0.28
CA THR A 108 11.39 -10.54 -1.53
C THR A 108 10.88 -9.14 -1.23
N ASP A 109 9.97 -8.97 -0.26
CA ASP A 109 9.49 -7.67 0.21
C ASP A 109 10.65 -6.79 0.69
N PHE A 110 11.60 -7.38 1.44
CA PHE A 110 12.79 -6.66 1.92
C PHE A 110 13.65 -6.12 0.77
N PHE A 111 13.92 -6.95 -0.24
CA PHE A 111 14.68 -6.54 -1.42
C PHE A 111 13.92 -5.50 -2.25
N GLN A 112 12.63 -5.74 -2.48
CA GLN A 112 11.76 -4.82 -3.22
C GLN A 112 11.63 -3.46 -2.51
N PHE A 113 11.60 -3.45 -1.18
CA PHE A 113 11.61 -2.22 -0.39
C PHE A 113 12.79 -1.31 -0.75
N PHE A 114 14.02 -1.84 -0.76
CA PHE A 114 15.19 -1.05 -1.13
C PHE A 114 15.16 -0.59 -2.58
N LEU A 115 14.76 -1.46 -3.51
CA LEU A 115 14.64 -1.09 -4.91
C LEU A 115 13.61 0.04 -5.11
N MET A 116 12.47 -0.07 -4.45
CA MET A 116 11.38 0.90 -4.53
C MET A 116 11.82 2.26 -3.98
N PHE A 117 12.37 2.29 -2.77
CA PHE A 117 12.85 3.55 -2.17
C PHE A 117 13.99 4.17 -2.97
N SER A 118 14.98 3.37 -3.40
CA SER A 118 16.09 3.87 -4.22
C SER A 118 15.62 4.39 -5.57
N GLY A 119 14.71 3.67 -6.23
CA GLY A 119 14.14 4.07 -7.52
C GLY A 119 13.43 5.41 -7.45
N PHE A 120 12.54 5.60 -6.47
CA PHE A 120 11.82 6.86 -6.31
C PHE A 120 12.71 7.99 -5.80
N ALA A 121 13.70 7.71 -4.94
CA ALA A 121 14.68 8.70 -4.53
C ALA A 121 15.54 9.20 -5.73
N LEU A 122 15.98 8.29 -6.58
CA LEU A 122 16.70 8.65 -7.82
C LEU A 122 15.80 9.43 -8.78
N LEU A 123 14.56 8.98 -8.97
CA LEU A 123 13.59 9.69 -9.81
C LEU A 123 13.38 11.11 -9.32
N LEU A 124 13.16 11.30 -8.02
CA LEU A 124 13.00 12.61 -7.42
C LEU A 124 14.26 13.46 -7.58
N PHE A 125 15.43 12.89 -7.31
CA PHE A 125 16.70 13.60 -7.44
C PHE A 125 16.94 14.10 -8.88
N TYR A 126 16.76 13.23 -9.87
CA TYR A 126 16.95 13.63 -11.27
C TYR A 126 15.90 14.63 -11.75
N SER A 127 14.65 14.47 -11.34
CA SER A 127 13.58 15.42 -11.67
C SER A 127 13.85 16.81 -11.07
N ALA A 128 14.28 16.85 -9.80
CA ALA A 128 14.66 18.10 -9.14
C ALA A 128 15.90 18.73 -9.80
N ARG A 129 16.91 17.93 -10.15
CA ARG A 129 18.12 18.40 -10.85
C ARG A 129 17.80 19.01 -12.21
N PHE A 130 16.87 18.43 -12.96
CA PHE A 130 16.42 18.94 -14.26
C PHE A 130 15.83 20.36 -14.15
N SER A 131 15.21 20.68 -13.03
CA SER A 131 14.70 22.03 -12.71
C SER A 131 15.71 22.91 -11.94
N ASN A 132 16.98 22.54 -11.89
CA ASN A 132 18.00 23.18 -11.05
C ASN A 132 17.60 23.32 -9.57
N PHE A 133 16.88 22.33 -9.04
CA PHE A 133 16.31 22.33 -7.68
C PHE A 133 15.39 23.54 -7.40
N SER A 134 14.86 24.16 -8.45
CA SER A 134 13.98 25.28 -8.30
C SER A 134 12.59 24.85 -7.84
N VAL A 135 12.11 25.44 -6.76
CA VAL A 135 10.71 25.26 -6.31
C VAL A 135 9.74 26.13 -7.11
N GLU A 136 10.27 27.10 -7.89
CA GLU A 136 9.44 27.98 -8.72
C GLU A 136 8.72 27.24 -9.84
N ILE A 137 9.26 26.08 -10.26
CA ILE A 137 8.62 25.23 -11.25
C ILE A 137 7.21 24.80 -10.83
N PHE A 138 6.93 24.74 -9.54
CA PHE A 138 5.58 24.40 -9.04
C PHE A 138 4.55 25.50 -9.30
N LYS A 139 4.97 26.73 -9.64
CA LYS A 139 4.06 27.80 -10.06
C LYS A 139 3.36 27.50 -11.38
N SER A 140 3.93 26.60 -12.21
CA SER A 140 3.30 26.12 -13.46
C SER A 140 2.21 25.08 -13.23
N ILE A 141 2.16 24.51 -12.04
CA ILE A 141 1.17 23.48 -11.68
C ILE A 141 -0.16 24.14 -11.34
N PRO A 142 -1.29 23.60 -11.82
CA PRO A 142 -2.61 24.07 -11.41
C PRO A 142 -2.77 24.10 -9.89
N SER A 143 -3.27 25.21 -9.34
CA SER A 143 -3.35 25.45 -7.89
C SER A 143 -4.16 24.39 -7.13
N ASN A 144 -5.14 23.76 -7.78
CA ASN A 144 -5.92 22.68 -7.20
C ASN A 144 -5.07 21.43 -6.87
N LEU A 145 -3.96 21.19 -7.59
CA LEU A 145 -3.06 20.06 -7.30
C LEU A 145 -2.15 20.34 -6.10
N LEU A 146 -1.93 21.60 -5.76
CA LEU A 146 -1.17 22.04 -4.60
C LEU A 146 -2.06 22.27 -3.36
N HIS A 147 -3.38 22.20 -3.54
CA HIS A 147 -4.31 22.36 -2.44
C HIS A 147 -4.57 21.03 -1.72
N PRO A 148 -4.58 20.97 -0.38
CA PRO A 148 -4.76 19.72 0.37
C PRO A 148 -6.04 18.94 0.04
N THR A 149 -7.13 19.63 -0.25
CA THR A 149 -8.40 18.97 -0.63
C THR A 149 -8.62 18.92 -2.14
N GLY A 150 -7.85 19.71 -2.92
CA GLY A 150 -7.97 19.79 -4.37
C GLY A 150 -9.36 20.19 -4.89
N GLY A 151 -10.19 20.82 -4.04
CA GLY A 151 -11.58 21.13 -4.34
C GLY A 151 -12.55 19.96 -4.17
N ALA A 152 -12.13 18.85 -3.56
CA ALA A 152 -13.00 17.72 -3.30
C ALA A 152 -14.10 18.08 -2.27
N SER A 153 -15.30 17.54 -2.47
CA SER A 153 -16.41 17.74 -1.54
C SER A 153 -16.16 17.06 -0.19
N ILE A 154 -16.76 17.58 0.88
CA ILE A 154 -16.67 16.99 2.22
C ILE A 154 -17.15 15.54 2.22
N GLN A 155 -18.20 15.21 1.46
CA GLN A 155 -18.71 13.84 1.34
C GLN A 155 -17.67 12.91 0.71
N TYR A 156 -16.97 13.36 -0.31
CA TYR A 156 -15.90 12.60 -0.94
C TYR A 156 -14.75 12.35 0.03
N ILE A 157 -14.30 13.39 0.74
CA ILE A 157 -13.23 13.27 1.74
C ILE A 157 -13.65 12.33 2.87
N ALA A 158 -14.88 12.47 3.38
CA ALA A 158 -15.41 11.59 4.43
C ALA A 158 -15.50 10.12 3.97
N ALA A 159 -15.95 9.88 2.73
CA ALA A 159 -16.01 8.52 2.18
C ALA A 159 -14.63 7.86 2.18
N TRP A 160 -13.61 8.54 1.69
CA TRP A 160 -12.24 8.03 1.68
C TRP A 160 -11.63 7.89 3.08
N PHE A 161 -11.94 8.81 3.97
CA PHE A 161 -11.55 8.69 5.37
C PHE A 161 -12.09 7.40 6.00
N PHE A 162 -13.37 7.08 5.78
CA PHE A 162 -13.96 5.85 6.31
C PHE A 162 -13.50 4.59 5.59
N ILE A 163 -13.11 4.66 4.31
CA ILE A 163 -12.50 3.52 3.62
C ILE A 163 -11.20 3.09 4.31
N ALA A 164 -10.45 4.01 4.91
CA ALA A 164 -9.23 3.69 5.64
C ALA A 164 -9.46 2.84 6.91
N LEU A 165 -10.71 2.69 7.39
CA LEU A 165 -11.07 1.69 8.40
C LEU A 165 -10.76 0.25 7.94
N TRP A 166 -10.57 0.02 6.64
CA TRP A 166 -10.07 -1.24 6.11
C TRP A 166 -8.82 -1.75 6.85
N THR A 167 -7.97 -0.86 7.35
CA THR A 167 -6.79 -1.19 8.13
C THR A 167 -7.07 -2.15 9.30
N PHE A 168 -8.26 -2.07 9.91
CA PHE A 168 -8.64 -2.93 11.04
C PHE A 168 -9.01 -4.37 10.63
N VAL A 169 -9.35 -4.59 9.38
CA VAL A 169 -9.74 -5.90 8.83
C VAL A 169 -8.78 -6.41 7.77
N ASP A 170 -7.67 -5.70 7.53
CA ASP A 170 -6.65 -6.10 6.57
C ASP A 170 -5.97 -7.40 6.98
N PRO A 171 -6.04 -8.47 6.15
CA PRO A 171 -5.44 -9.75 6.47
C PRO A 171 -3.92 -9.70 6.60
N GLY A 172 -3.27 -8.80 5.85
CA GLY A 172 -1.83 -8.62 5.88
C GLY A 172 -1.34 -8.07 7.22
N PHE A 173 -2.04 -7.09 7.79
CA PHE A 173 -1.77 -6.60 9.14
C PHE A 173 -1.96 -7.70 10.19
N TYR A 174 -3.07 -8.43 10.08
CA TYR A 174 -3.38 -9.50 11.01
C TYR A 174 -2.29 -10.57 11.01
N GLN A 175 -1.92 -11.11 9.85
CA GLN A 175 -0.91 -12.16 9.71
C GLN A 175 0.46 -11.73 10.22
N ARG A 176 0.89 -10.49 9.92
CA ARG A 176 2.17 -9.97 10.38
C ARG A 176 2.21 -9.76 11.90
N CYS A 177 1.11 -9.30 12.47
CA CYS A 177 0.98 -9.18 13.94
C CYS A 177 0.96 -10.54 14.63
N ALA A 178 0.24 -11.53 14.08
CA ALA A 178 0.21 -12.90 14.61
C ALA A 178 1.59 -13.58 14.53
N ALA A 179 2.36 -13.34 13.46
CA ALA A 179 3.69 -13.89 13.28
C ALA A 179 4.81 -13.16 14.05
N ALA A 180 4.53 -12.03 14.67
CA ALA A 180 5.52 -11.25 15.40
C ALA A 180 5.97 -11.97 16.68
N LYS A 181 7.25 -11.76 17.09
CA LYS A 181 7.85 -12.41 18.26
C LYS A 181 7.20 -12.01 19.60
N SER A 182 6.59 -10.83 19.65
CA SER A 182 5.94 -10.32 20.87
C SER A 182 4.91 -9.24 20.52
N PRO A 183 3.97 -8.93 21.45
CA PRO A 183 3.03 -7.83 21.28
C PRO A 183 3.71 -6.48 21.03
N GLY A 184 4.83 -6.23 21.71
CA GLY A 184 5.63 -5.01 21.49
C GLY A 184 6.25 -4.97 20.09
N THR A 185 6.74 -6.09 19.58
CA THR A 185 7.27 -6.21 18.23
C THR A 185 6.16 -5.97 17.19
N ALA A 186 4.97 -6.52 17.38
CA ALA A 186 3.83 -6.30 16.51
C ALA A 186 3.47 -4.80 16.43
N ARG A 187 3.30 -4.15 17.59
CA ARG A 187 3.00 -2.72 17.67
C ARG A 187 4.06 -1.86 17.01
N ASN A 188 5.33 -2.06 17.39
CA ASN A 188 6.43 -1.22 16.89
C ASN A 188 6.68 -1.44 15.40
N GLY A 189 6.44 -2.65 14.88
CA GLY A 189 6.49 -2.94 13.45
C GLY A 189 5.49 -2.12 12.64
N ILE A 190 4.24 -2.03 13.12
CA ILE A 190 3.21 -1.19 12.47
C ILE A 190 3.59 0.30 12.53
N LEU A 191 4.03 0.79 13.70
CA LEU A 191 4.44 2.20 13.83
C LEU A 191 5.61 2.56 12.92
N LEU A 192 6.60 1.66 12.81
CA LEU A 192 7.73 1.83 11.90
C LEU A 192 7.27 1.82 10.43
N SER A 193 6.30 0.96 10.08
CA SER A 193 5.72 0.94 8.73
C SER A 193 5.04 2.26 8.39
N VAL A 194 4.33 2.89 9.32
CA VAL A 194 3.72 4.21 9.12
C VAL A 194 4.78 5.28 8.80
N CYS A 195 5.93 5.26 9.51
CA CYS A 195 7.03 6.18 9.20
C CYS A 195 7.58 5.96 7.79
N PHE A 196 7.78 4.71 7.38
CA PHE A 196 8.24 4.41 6.03
C PHE A 196 7.21 4.78 4.97
N TRP A 197 5.92 4.57 5.21
CA TRP A 197 4.86 5.01 4.29
C TRP A 197 4.88 6.52 4.11
N LEU A 198 4.99 7.29 5.20
CA LEU A 198 5.09 8.74 5.10
C LEU A 198 6.27 9.16 4.21
N ILE A 199 7.46 8.58 4.43
CA ILE A 199 8.64 8.89 3.62
C ILE A 199 8.40 8.53 2.15
N PHE A 200 7.85 7.34 1.89
CA PHE A 200 7.60 6.88 0.53
C PHE A 200 6.53 7.71 -0.19
N ASP A 201 5.46 8.07 0.51
CA ASP A 201 4.42 8.94 -0.05
C ASP A 201 4.96 10.32 -0.38
N MET A 202 5.87 10.87 0.42
CA MET A 202 6.55 12.13 0.09
C MET A 202 7.44 11.96 -1.16
N LEU A 203 8.20 10.88 -1.27
CA LEU A 203 9.01 10.60 -2.46
C LEU A 203 8.14 10.51 -3.73
N THR A 204 7.05 9.78 -3.68
CA THR A 204 6.14 9.61 -4.83
C THR A 204 5.38 10.89 -5.16
N LEU A 205 4.90 11.62 -4.15
CA LEU A 205 4.20 12.89 -4.31
C LEU A 205 5.08 13.92 -5.00
N PHE A 206 6.28 14.17 -4.46
CA PHE A 206 7.18 15.16 -5.04
C PHE A 206 7.69 14.73 -6.43
N SER A 207 7.97 13.45 -6.64
CA SER A 207 8.30 12.94 -7.98
C SER A 207 7.18 13.21 -8.98
N GLY A 208 5.93 12.98 -8.59
CA GLY A 208 4.75 13.26 -9.41
C GLY A 208 4.56 14.76 -9.71
N LEU A 209 4.77 15.61 -8.71
CA LEU A 209 4.68 17.08 -8.87
C LEU A 209 5.78 17.61 -9.81
N TYR A 210 7.03 17.17 -9.66
CA TYR A 210 8.11 17.52 -10.57
C TYR A 210 7.84 17.02 -12.00
N ALA A 211 7.43 15.77 -12.16
CA ALA A 211 7.08 15.23 -13.46
C ALA A 211 5.96 16.04 -14.13
N ARG A 212 4.93 16.42 -13.38
CA ARG A 212 3.85 17.27 -13.89
C ARG A 212 4.34 18.63 -14.31
N ALA A 213 5.18 19.27 -13.51
CA ALA A 213 5.72 20.59 -13.79
C ALA A 213 6.68 20.62 -14.99
N LEU A 214 7.42 19.53 -15.22
CA LEU A 214 8.34 19.39 -16.35
C LEU A 214 7.62 19.06 -17.67
N LEU A 215 6.41 18.51 -17.61
CA LEU A 215 5.60 18.11 -18.78
C LEU A 215 4.52 19.15 -19.13
N SER A 216 4.34 20.20 -18.33
CA SER A 216 3.42 21.31 -18.59
C SER A 216 4.08 22.40 -19.41
#